data_e019e13e319fde5ddafac1862e6f287e
#
_entry.id   e019e13e319fde5ddafac1862e6f287e
#
_cell.length_a   1.000
_cell.length_b   1.000
_cell.length_c   1.000
_cell.angle_alpha   90.00
_cell.angle_beta   90.00
_cell.angle_gamma   90.00
#
_symmetry.space_group_name_H-M   'P 1'
#
loop_
_entity.id
_entity.type
_entity.pdbx_description
1 polymer ?
#
loop_
_entity_poly.entity_id
_entity_poly.type
_entity_poly.pdbx_seq_one_letter_code
_entity_poly.pdbx_strand_id
1 'polypeptide(L)'
;GLLIGILGNLNRLTSYHAWGQIFQFAVQLAAVMTIFPLVTDVFAKAFKPLANSIDQQRKTAANTQHITDPLNDRKRWFLAVDDGVGYGESATIISGIILIPIMVVIAFILPGNRTLPVVDLIALPFMVESIVAITNGNILKVIANGIVWFSIGLYCSSWLASIYTGAISHYGAAIPAGIILVTSFNLMARPLNAVVFAAFVSQDPLWIGLCILVYLLLLFCLRRYRSQIWHYLKRMADKNTINPSKE
;
A
#
# COMPACT_ATOMS: atom_id res chain seq x y z
N GLY A 1 6.20 13.15 -13.45
CA GLY A 1 5.53 13.15 -14.76
C GLY A 1 6.55 13.28 -15.89
N LEU A 2 7.25 14.40 -15.98
CA LEU A 2 8.23 14.66 -17.06
C LEU A 2 9.29 13.57 -17.15
N LEU A 3 9.91 13.23 -16.05
CA LEU A 3 10.97 12.21 -16.01
C LEU A 3 10.48 10.86 -16.53
N ILE A 4 9.31 10.43 -16.09
CA ILE A 4 8.68 9.17 -16.55
C ILE A 4 8.31 9.26 -18.03
N GLY A 5 7.75 10.39 -18.46
CA GLY A 5 7.41 10.64 -19.85
C GLY A 5 8.62 10.58 -20.78
N ILE A 6 9.74 11.16 -20.38
CA ILE A 6 11.01 11.11 -21.12
C ILE A 6 11.54 9.69 -21.19
N LEU A 7 11.64 9.00 -20.03
CA LEU A 7 12.14 7.62 -19.98
C LEU A 7 11.27 6.64 -20.80
N GLY A 8 9.96 6.84 -20.83
CA GLY A 8 9.05 6.02 -21.62
C GLY A 8 9.09 6.30 -23.14
N ASN A 9 9.68 7.42 -23.56
CA ASN A 9 9.74 7.83 -24.95
C ASN A 9 11.18 8.05 -25.49
N LEU A 10 12.18 7.41 -24.88
CA LEU A 10 13.60 7.60 -25.24
C LEU A 10 13.87 7.45 -26.75
N ASN A 11 13.17 6.54 -27.42
CA ASN A 11 13.34 6.27 -28.86
C ASN A 11 12.61 7.27 -29.76
N ARG A 12 11.82 8.19 -29.21
CA ARG A 12 10.98 9.15 -29.95
C ARG A 12 11.19 10.60 -29.56
N LEU A 13 12.25 10.91 -28.80
CA LEU A 13 12.52 12.26 -28.29
C LEU A 13 12.78 13.29 -29.41
N THR A 14 13.05 12.88 -30.64
CA THR A 14 13.21 13.74 -31.81
C THR A 14 11.88 14.22 -32.41
N SER A 15 10.76 13.61 -31.97
CA SER A 15 9.42 13.95 -32.51
C SER A 15 8.69 14.99 -31.67
N TYR A 16 8.18 16.04 -32.27
CA TYR A 16 7.31 17.03 -31.57
C TYR A 16 6.07 16.40 -30.94
N HIS A 17 5.53 15.37 -31.59
CA HIS A 17 4.37 14.64 -31.05
C HIS A 17 4.69 13.91 -29.74
N ALA A 18 5.88 13.33 -29.60
CA ALA A 18 6.31 12.70 -28.35
C ALA A 18 6.42 13.71 -27.20
N TRP A 19 6.93 14.89 -27.46
CA TRP A 19 6.96 15.97 -26.48
C TRP A 19 5.59 16.41 -26.03
N GLY A 20 4.63 16.52 -26.95
CA GLY A 20 3.23 16.80 -26.63
C GLY A 20 2.64 15.76 -25.66
N GLN A 21 2.88 14.48 -25.94
CA GLN A 21 2.45 13.39 -25.07
C GLN A 21 3.13 13.41 -23.70
N ILE A 22 4.44 13.70 -23.65
CA ILE A 22 5.20 13.82 -22.40
C ILE A 22 4.64 14.95 -21.52
N PHE A 23 4.38 16.12 -22.11
CA PHE A 23 3.81 17.26 -21.38
C PHE A 23 2.39 16.98 -20.90
N GLN A 24 1.54 16.43 -21.78
CA GLN A 24 0.17 16.06 -21.42
C GLN A 24 0.17 15.07 -20.23
N PHE A 25 1.00 14.05 -20.29
CA PHE A 25 1.16 13.07 -19.23
C PHE A 25 1.66 13.72 -17.94
N ALA A 26 2.64 14.61 -18.00
CA ALA A 26 3.17 15.32 -16.86
C ALA A 26 2.11 16.18 -16.15
N VAL A 27 1.28 16.89 -16.94
CA VAL A 27 0.18 17.72 -16.40
C VAL A 27 -0.91 16.85 -15.79
N GLN A 28 -1.30 15.75 -16.45
CA GLN A 28 -2.26 14.79 -15.88
C GLN A 28 -1.80 14.21 -14.57
N LEU A 29 -0.54 13.78 -14.49
CA LEU A 29 0.03 13.23 -13.26
C LEU A 29 0.10 14.29 -12.15
N ALA A 30 0.50 15.53 -12.47
CA ALA A 30 0.51 16.63 -11.50
C ALA A 30 -0.90 16.94 -10.98
N ALA A 31 -1.90 16.95 -11.84
CA ALA A 31 -3.29 17.15 -11.44
C ALA A 31 -3.77 16.06 -10.48
N VAL A 32 -3.51 14.79 -10.80
CA VAL A 32 -3.86 13.66 -9.91
C VAL A 32 -3.14 13.78 -8.57
N MET A 33 -1.84 14.08 -8.56
CA MET A 33 -1.05 14.26 -7.32
C MET A 33 -1.58 15.42 -6.44
N THR A 34 -2.17 16.43 -7.04
CA THR A 34 -2.74 17.56 -6.29
C THR A 34 -4.15 17.25 -5.79
N ILE A 35 -4.98 16.60 -6.59
CA ILE A 35 -6.38 16.33 -6.26
C ILE A 35 -6.51 15.17 -5.27
N PHE A 36 -5.69 14.14 -5.41
CA PHE A 36 -5.80 12.93 -4.59
C PHE A 36 -5.69 13.19 -3.08
N PRO A 37 -4.71 13.95 -2.56
CA PRO A 37 -4.65 14.29 -1.12
C PRO A 37 -5.86 15.08 -0.64
N LEU A 38 -6.43 15.96 -1.47
CA LEU A 38 -7.63 16.72 -1.13
C LEU A 38 -8.83 15.80 -0.95
N VAL A 39 -9.01 14.85 -1.86
CA VAL A 39 -10.08 13.84 -1.76
C VAL A 39 -9.89 12.99 -0.51
N THR A 40 -8.67 12.53 -0.24
CA THR A 40 -8.35 11.74 0.95
C THR A 40 -8.62 12.49 2.24
N ASP A 41 -8.29 13.79 2.31
CA ASP A 41 -8.58 14.64 3.47
C ASP A 41 -10.09 14.78 3.72
N VAL A 42 -10.88 14.92 2.65
CA VAL A 42 -12.36 14.94 2.75
C VAL A 42 -12.89 13.62 3.32
N PHE A 43 -12.38 12.49 2.84
CA PHE A 43 -12.74 11.17 3.38
C PHE A 43 -12.35 11.04 4.85
N ALA A 44 -11.11 11.40 5.21
CA ALA A 44 -10.64 11.35 6.59
C ALA A 44 -11.50 12.19 7.52
N LYS A 45 -11.89 13.41 7.09
CA LYS A 45 -12.81 14.27 7.84
C LYS A 45 -14.20 13.69 7.99
N ALA A 46 -14.72 13.01 6.96
CA ALA A 46 -16.03 12.37 7.01
C ALA A 46 -16.07 11.21 8.02
N PHE A 47 -14.97 10.47 8.19
CA PHE A 47 -14.87 9.36 9.15
C PHE A 47 -14.51 9.80 10.57
N LYS A 48 -13.97 11.01 10.76
CA LYS A 48 -13.57 11.52 12.07
C LYS A 48 -14.68 11.50 13.13
N PRO A 49 -15.94 11.88 12.85
CA PRO A 49 -17.02 11.79 13.82
C PRO A 49 -17.28 10.35 14.27
N LEU A 50 -17.23 9.39 13.34
CA LEU A 50 -17.43 7.98 13.64
C LEU A 50 -16.31 7.44 14.54
N ALA A 51 -15.06 7.75 14.20
CA ALA A 51 -13.90 7.38 15.02
C ALA A 51 -13.98 7.96 16.42
N ASN A 52 -14.36 9.24 16.55
CA ASN A 52 -14.53 9.91 17.85
C ASN A 52 -15.66 9.28 18.68
N SER A 53 -16.78 8.91 18.06
CA SER A 53 -17.89 8.25 18.75
C SER A 53 -17.47 6.90 19.31
N ILE A 54 -16.71 6.12 18.57
CA ILE A 54 -16.17 4.82 19.01
C ILE A 54 -15.17 5.01 20.14
N ASP A 55 -14.31 6.04 20.07
CA ASP A 55 -13.31 6.33 21.09
C ASP A 55 -13.98 6.85 22.40
N GLN A 56 -15.04 7.64 22.29
CA GLN A 56 -15.85 8.06 23.43
C GLN A 56 -16.54 6.87 24.12
N GLN A 57 -17.16 5.98 23.36
CA GLN A 57 -17.73 4.75 23.92
C GLN A 57 -16.68 3.89 24.61
N ARG A 58 -15.48 3.84 24.05
CA ARG A 58 -14.35 3.13 24.62
C ARG A 58 -13.90 3.74 25.94
N LYS A 59 -13.78 5.08 26.04
CA LYS A 59 -13.41 5.80 27.26
C LYS A 59 -14.47 5.65 28.35
N THR A 60 -15.74 5.72 28.01
CA THR A 60 -16.85 5.51 28.93
C THR A 60 -16.88 4.09 29.49
N ALA A 61 -16.67 3.09 28.64
CA ALA A 61 -16.60 1.69 29.07
C ALA A 61 -15.36 1.41 29.97
N ALA A 62 -14.22 2.06 29.70
CA ALA A 62 -13.01 1.94 30.49
C ALA A 62 -13.13 2.58 31.87
N ASN A 63 -13.86 3.69 31.99
CA ASN A 63 -14.12 4.36 33.27
C ASN A 63 -15.14 3.61 34.16
N THR A 64 -16.01 2.78 33.55
CA THR A 64 -17.03 2.03 34.30
C THR A 64 -16.52 0.69 34.82
N GLN A 65 -15.44 0.17 34.26
CA GLN A 65 -14.81 -1.09 34.67
C GLN A 65 -13.30 -0.86 34.81
N HIS A 66 -12.76 -1.12 36.00
CA HIS A 66 -11.30 -1.17 36.28
C HIS A 66 -10.61 -2.30 35.47
N ILE A 67 -10.62 -2.23 34.16
CA ILE A 67 -10.01 -3.24 33.29
C ILE A 67 -8.61 -2.77 32.93
N THR A 68 -7.62 -3.35 33.61
CA THR A 68 -6.19 -3.08 33.44
C THR A 68 -5.57 -3.77 32.23
N ASP A 69 -6.26 -4.71 31.57
CA ASP A 69 -5.73 -5.45 30.44
C ASP A 69 -6.58 -5.29 29.16
N PRO A 70 -6.08 -4.55 28.15
CA PRO A 70 -6.79 -4.34 26.90
C PRO A 70 -7.03 -5.60 26.08
N LEU A 71 -6.33 -6.70 26.39
CA LEU A 71 -6.46 -7.99 25.70
C LEU A 71 -7.63 -8.83 26.18
N ASN A 72 -8.12 -8.58 27.40
CA ASN A 72 -9.15 -9.42 28.03
C ASN A 72 -10.59 -8.96 27.68
N ASP A 73 -10.74 -7.84 26.99
CA ASP A 73 -12.04 -7.29 26.65
C ASP A 73 -12.54 -7.80 25.29
N ARG A 74 -13.22 -8.94 25.31
CA ARG A 74 -13.80 -9.58 24.12
C ARG A 74 -14.94 -8.78 23.45
N LYS A 75 -15.43 -7.69 24.07
CA LYS A 75 -16.55 -6.88 23.60
C LYS A 75 -16.15 -5.55 22.97
N ARG A 76 -14.84 -5.26 22.82
CA ARG A 76 -14.40 -4.00 22.23
C ARG A 76 -14.51 -4.03 20.72
N TRP A 77 -15.24 -3.08 20.19
CA TRP A 77 -15.26 -2.78 18.78
C TRP A 77 -13.97 -2.03 18.41
N PHE A 78 -13.28 -2.50 17.38
CA PHE A 78 -12.17 -1.80 16.78
C PHE A 78 -12.60 -1.33 15.41
N LEU A 79 -12.44 -0.05 15.15
CA LEU A 79 -12.50 0.46 13.78
C LEU A 79 -11.14 0.15 13.15
N ALA A 80 -11.08 -0.86 12.30
CA ALA A 80 -9.94 -1.06 11.43
C ALA A 80 -10.10 -0.05 10.29
N VAL A 81 -9.24 0.94 10.25
CA VAL A 81 -9.20 1.91 9.16
C VAL A 81 -8.06 1.48 8.24
N ASP A 82 -8.29 1.60 6.95
CA ASP A 82 -7.32 1.27 5.90
C ASP A 82 -6.04 2.10 6.04
N ASP A 83 -5.03 1.74 5.27
CA ASP A 83 -3.68 2.32 5.23
C ASP A 83 -3.62 3.88 5.19
N GLY A 84 -4.75 4.54 4.99
CA GLY A 84 -4.84 6.01 5.00
C GLY A 84 -4.81 6.69 6.36
N VAL A 85 -4.86 5.94 7.47
CA VAL A 85 -4.94 6.55 8.83
C VAL A 85 -3.63 7.13 9.28
N GLY A 86 -2.52 6.52 8.90
CA GLY A 86 -1.17 7.04 9.15
C GLY A 86 -0.73 8.10 8.14
N TYR A 87 -1.58 8.43 7.17
CA TYR A 87 -1.29 9.47 6.19
C TYR A 87 -1.33 10.85 6.86
N GLY A 88 -0.18 11.39 7.10
CA GLY A 88 0.02 12.64 7.84
C GLY A 88 1.20 12.53 8.79
N GLU A 89 1.67 11.35 9.08
CA GLU A 89 2.94 11.15 9.76
C GLU A 89 4.09 11.56 8.83
N SER A 90 4.98 12.41 9.33
CA SER A 90 6.08 12.96 8.54
C SER A 90 6.97 11.87 7.93
N ALA A 91 7.24 10.79 8.67
CA ALA A 91 8.05 9.68 8.19
C ALA A 91 7.40 8.94 7.01
N THR A 92 6.08 8.77 7.03
CA THR A 92 5.31 8.12 5.97
C THR A 92 5.35 8.94 4.69
N ILE A 93 5.06 10.24 4.80
CA ILE A 93 5.03 11.16 3.65
C ILE A 93 6.41 11.29 3.02
N ILE A 94 7.44 11.58 3.83
CA ILE A 94 8.81 11.79 3.34
C ILE A 94 9.35 10.51 2.68
N SER A 95 9.21 9.37 3.34
CA SER A 95 9.69 8.10 2.79
C SER A 95 8.94 7.71 1.51
N GLY A 96 7.62 7.90 1.47
CA GLY A 96 6.81 7.62 0.29
C GLY A 96 7.20 8.49 -0.90
N ILE A 97 7.38 9.80 -0.69
CA ILE A 97 7.79 10.73 -1.76
C ILE A 97 9.18 10.38 -2.28
N ILE A 98 10.13 10.05 -1.41
CA ILE A 98 11.49 9.65 -1.82
C ILE A 98 11.46 8.33 -2.59
N LEU A 99 10.63 7.37 -2.18
CA LEU A 99 10.50 6.09 -2.85
C LEU A 99 9.92 6.18 -4.27
N ILE A 100 9.09 7.19 -4.56
CA ILE A 100 8.51 7.35 -5.91
C ILE A 100 9.60 7.38 -7.01
N PRO A 101 10.56 8.31 -7.03
CA PRO A 101 11.59 8.33 -8.06
C PRO A 101 12.50 7.10 -8.01
N ILE A 102 12.79 6.57 -6.84
CA ILE A 102 13.60 5.36 -6.69
C ILE A 102 12.91 4.17 -7.35
N MET A 103 11.62 3.98 -7.09
CA MET A 103 10.86 2.88 -7.67
C MET A 103 10.66 3.00 -9.18
N VAL A 104 10.59 4.22 -9.71
CA VAL A 104 10.62 4.43 -11.17
C VAL A 104 11.94 3.91 -11.76
N VAL A 105 13.07 4.30 -11.18
CA VAL A 105 14.39 3.85 -11.65
C VAL A 105 14.50 2.34 -11.53
N ILE A 106 14.12 1.76 -10.40
CA ILE A 106 14.13 0.32 -10.18
C ILE A 106 13.25 -0.40 -11.19
N ALA A 107 12.04 0.10 -11.50
CA ALA A 107 11.15 -0.53 -12.47
C ALA A 107 11.77 -0.64 -13.87
N PHE A 108 12.66 0.29 -14.25
CA PHE A 108 13.42 0.21 -15.51
C PHE A 108 14.61 -0.73 -15.46
N ILE A 109 15.31 -0.79 -14.33
CA ILE A 109 16.56 -1.57 -14.21
C ILE A 109 16.25 -3.04 -13.87
N LEU A 110 15.12 -3.32 -13.23
CA LEU A 110 14.79 -4.65 -12.72
C LEU A 110 14.57 -5.66 -13.86
N PRO A 111 15.43 -6.67 -13.99
CA PRO A 111 15.35 -7.62 -15.10
C PRO A 111 14.04 -8.41 -15.04
N GLY A 112 13.36 -8.55 -16.17
CA GLY A 112 12.09 -9.29 -16.27
C GLY A 112 10.86 -8.52 -15.77
N ASN A 113 11.01 -7.32 -15.27
CA ASN A 113 9.86 -6.45 -14.95
C ASN A 113 9.17 -6.00 -16.25
N ARG A 114 7.84 -6.10 -16.30
CA ARG A 114 7.01 -5.72 -17.46
C ARG A 114 6.06 -4.59 -17.17
N THR A 115 6.06 -4.07 -15.94
CA THR A 115 5.09 -3.07 -15.47
C THR A 115 5.80 -1.83 -14.97
N LEU A 116 5.28 -0.68 -15.36
CA LEU A 116 5.68 0.61 -14.81
C LEU A 116 4.49 1.19 -14.05
N PRO A 117 4.54 1.20 -12.70
CA PRO A 117 3.40 1.60 -11.89
C PRO A 117 3.29 3.13 -11.78
N VAL A 118 3.01 3.81 -12.89
CA VAL A 118 3.06 5.27 -12.96
C VAL A 118 2.03 5.96 -12.06
N VAL A 119 0.77 5.53 -12.16
CA VAL A 119 -0.34 6.13 -11.40
C VAL A 119 -0.32 5.64 -9.95
N ASP A 120 -0.09 4.36 -9.74
CA ASP A 120 -0.10 3.73 -8.43
C ASP A 120 1.09 4.16 -7.53
N LEU A 121 2.15 4.74 -8.11
CA LEU A 121 3.24 5.31 -7.32
C LEU A 121 2.79 6.43 -6.38
N ILE A 122 1.69 7.10 -6.69
CA ILE A 122 1.07 8.10 -5.81
C ILE A 122 0.60 7.45 -4.50
N ALA A 123 0.24 6.18 -4.54
CA ALA A 123 -0.19 5.43 -3.38
C ALA A 123 0.98 4.93 -2.50
N LEU A 124 2.24 5.11 -2.91
CA LEU A 124 3.40 4.68 -2.12
C LEU A 124 3.40 5.20 -0.68
N PRO A 125 3.07 6.47 -0.39
CA PRO A 125 2.98 6.93 0.99
C PRO A 125 2.00 6.12 1.85
N PHE A 126 0.93 5.59 1.27
CA PHE A 126 0.00 4.71 1.97
C PHE A 126 0.56 3.29 2.11
N MET A 127 1.27 2.81 1.09
CA MET A 127 1.81 1.45 1.07
C MET A 127 3.01 1.27 2.02
N VAL A 128 3.75 2.33 2.34
CA VAL A 128 4.90 2.28 3.27
C VAL A 128 4.49 2.30 4.74
N GLU A 129 3.26 2.59 5.08
CA GLU A 129 2.81 2.79 6.47
C GLU A 129 3.14 1.59 7.37
N SER A 130 2.89 0.38 6.90
CA SER A 130 3.26 -0.84 7.64
C SER A 130 4.77 -0.97 7.87
N ILE A 131 5.58 -0.52 6.92
CA ILE A 131 7.05 -0.51 7.03
C ILE A 131 7.48 0.56 8.04
N VAL A 132 6.85 1.74 7.99
CA VAL A 132 7.08 2.84 8.96
C VAL A 132 6.78 2.37 10.38
N ALA A 133 5.65 1.71 10.59
CA ALA A 133 5.27 1.17 11.89
C ALA A 133 6.30 0.16 12.45
N ILE A 134 6.81 -0.74 11.61
CA ILE A 134 7.80 -1.74 12.02
C ILE A 134 9.18 -1.12 12.26
N THR A 135 9.54 -0.09 11.49
CA THR A 135 10.85 0.59 11.57
C THR A 135 10.88 1.75 12.55
N ASN A 136 9.76 2.01 13.24
CA ASN A 136 9.61 3.10 14.19
C ASN A 136 9.86 4.49 13.59
N GLY A 137 9.38 4.73 12.38
CA GLY A 137 9.51 6.02 11.72
C GLY A 137 10.90 6.35 11.18
N ASN A 138 11.87 5.43 11.24
CA ASN A 138 13.21 5.70 10.74
C ASN A 138 13.22 5.70 9.22
N ILE A 139 13.32 6.89 8.62
CA ILE A 139 13.20 7.14 7.18
C ILE A 139 14.19 6.29 6.36
N LEU A 140 15.45 6.16 6.77
CA LEU A 140 16.44 5.37 6.04
C LEU A 140 16.08 3.89 6.03
N LYS A 141 15.61 3.35 7.17
CA LYS A 141 15.16 1.97 7.26
C LYS A 141 13.89 1.73 6.44
N VAL A 142 12.97 2.71 6.43
CA VAL A 142 11.76 2.64 5.61
C VAL A 142 12.11 2.58 4.14
N ILE A 143 13.01 3.45 3.67
CA ILE A 143 13.44 3.47 2.27
C ILE A 143 14.13 2.16 1.90
N ALA A 144 15.08 1.67 2.70
CA ALA A 144 15.79 0.43 2.42
C ALA A 144 14.85 -0.79 2.35
N ASN A 145 13.96 -0.94 3.34
CA ASN A 145 12.98 -2.03 3.34
C ASN A 145 11.92 -1.84 2.23
N GLY A 146 11.52 -0.59 1.95
CA GLY A 146 10.59 -0.27 0.88
C GLY A 146 11.13 -0.64 -0.50
N ILE A 147 12.40 -0.36 -0.77
CA ILE A 147 13.07 -0.78 -2.02
C ILE A 147 12.97 -2.29 -2.21
N VAL A 148 13.31 -3.08 -1.20
CA VAL A 148 13.24 -4.54 -1.29
C VAL A 148 11.80 -5.01 -1.46
N TRP A 149 10.89 -4.52 -0.62
CA TRP A 149 9.49 -4.94 -0.63
C TRP A 149 8.79 -4.61 -1.95
N PHE A 150 8.95 -3.38 -2.44
CA PHE A 150 8.31 -2.97 -3.68
C PHE A 150 8.98 -3.55 -4.93
N SER A 151 10.26 -3.92 -4.88
CA SER A 151 10.89 -4.70 -5.96
C SER A 151 10.25 -6.09 -6.10
N ILE A 152 9.97 -6.76 -4.98
CA ILE A 152 9.18 -8.00 -4.98
C ILE A 152 7.77 -7.72 -5.52
N GLY A 153 7.18 -6.60 -5.12
CA GLY A 153 5.89 -6.13 -5.61
C GLY A 153 5.84 -5.92 -7.13
N LEU A 154 6.91 -5.37 -7.73
CA LEU A 154 7.02 -5.24 -9.18
C LEU A 154 7.01 -6.60 -9.88
N TYR A 155 7.70 -7.59 -9.35
CA TYR A 155 7.65 -8.96 -9.89
C TYR A 155 6.25 -9.58 -9.77
N CYS A 156 5.60 -9.44 -8.62
CA CYS A 156 4.22 -9.92 -8.43
C CYS A 156 3.26 -9.24 -9.41
N SER A 157 3.36 -7.93 -9.55
CA SER A 157 2.55 -7.13 -10.48
C SER A 157 2.80 -7.55 -11.94
N SER A 158 4.05 -7.76 -12.34
CA SER A 158 4.42 -8.21 -13.69
C SER A 158 3.91 -9.61 -13.99
N TRP A 159 3.98 -10.51 -13.01
CA TRP A 159 3.47 -11.88 -13.14
C TRP A 159 1.96 -11.90 -13.35
N LEU A 160 1.24 -11.10 -12.57
CA LEU A 160 -0.23 -11.06 -12.63
C LEU A 160 -0.78 -10.16 -13.74
N ALA A 161 0.05 -9.33 -14.36
CA ALA A 161 -0.40 -8.36 -15.36
C ALA A 161 -1.15 -8.99 -16.53
N SER A 162 -0.70 -10.13 -17.04
CA SER A 162 -1.38 -10.85 -18.12
C SER A 162 -2.73 -11.41 -17.69
N ILE A 163 -2.80 -11.97 -16.49
CA ILE A 163 -4.03 -12.52 -15.91
C ILE A 163 -5.04 -11.40 -15.66
N TYR A 164 -4.59 -10.30 -15.06
CA TYR A 164 -5.42 -9.14 -14.76
C TYR A 164 -5.95 -8.49 -16.04
N THR A 165 -5.09 -8.32 -17.06
CA THR A 165 -5.50 -7.78 -18.37
C THR A 165 -6.54 -8.68 -19.05
N GLY A 166 -6.33 -10.00 -19.02
CA GLY A 166 -7.31 -10.95 -19.54
C GLY A 166 -8.65 -10.88 -18.83
N ALA A 167 -8.65 -10.78 -17.50
CA ALA A 167 -9.86 -10.63 -16.71
C ALA A 167 -10.61 -9.33 -17.06
N ILE A 168 -9.92 -8.19 -17.11
CA ILE A 168 -10.54 -6.90 -17.46
C ILE A 168 -11.16 -6.91 -18.87
N SER A 169 -10.44 -7.48 -19.85
CA SER A 169 -10.96 -7.57 -21.22
C SER A 169 -12.20 -8.46 -21.31
N HIS A 170 -12.24 -9.53 -20.52
CA HIS A 170 -13.42 -10.41 -20.46
C HIS A 170 -14.67 -9.70 -19.92
N TYR A 171 -14.50 -8.77 -18.99
CA TYR A 171 -15.59 -7.97 -18.45
C TYR A 171 -15.92 -6.71 -19.29
N GLY A 172 -15.40 -6.62 -20.50
CA GLY A 172 -15.77 -5.58 -21.47
C GLY A 172 -15.19 -4.19 -21.17
N ALA A 173 -14.20 -4.08 -20.30
CA ALA A 173 -13.50 -2.83 -20.09
C ALA A 173 -12.62 -2.50 -21.32
N ALA A 174 -12.78 -1.31 -21.87
CA ALA A 174 -11.97 -0.86 -22.98
C ALA A 174 -10.53 -0.59 -22.53
N ILE A 175 -9.58 -1.34 -23.08
CA ILE A 175 -8.16 -1.09 -22.88
C ILE A 175 -7.74 -0.02 -23.90
N PRO A 176 -7.17 1.12 -23.46
CA PRO A 176 -6.75 2.17 -24.39
C PRO A 176 -5.74 1.65 -25.42
N ALA A 177 -5.84 2.16 -26.64
CA ALA A 177 -4.96 1.78 -27.74
C ALA A 177 -3.48 2.05 -27.37
N GLY A 178 -2.62 1.05 -27.60
CA GLY A 178 -1.20 1.13 -27.29
C GLY A 178 -0.80 0.60 -25.91
N ILE A 179 -1.77 0.21 -25.07
CA ILE A 179 -1.51 -0.45 -23.81
C ILE A 179 -1.57 -1.96 -24.01
N ILE A 180 -0.48 -2.65 -23.70
CA ILE A 180 -0.38 -4.11 -23.85
C ILE A 180 -0.82 -4.84 -22.59
N LEU A 181 -0.45 -4.32 -21.43
CA LEU A 181 -0.73 -4.90 -20.13
C LEU A 181 -1.28 -3.84 -19.18
N VAL A 182 -2.31 -4.20 -18.45
CA VAL A 182 -2.90 -3.40 -17.37
C VAL A 182 -2.75 -4.17 -16.07
N THR A 183 -2.35 -3.49 -15.02
CA THR A 183 -2.26 -4.06 -13.68
C THR A 183 -2.42 -2.95 -12.65
N SER A 184 -2.77 -3.31 -11.43
CA SER A 184 -2.74 -2.40 -10.28
C SER A 184 -1.56 -2.75 -9.40
N PHE A 185 -0.58 -1.86 -9.33
CA PHE A 185 0.56 -2.04 -8.44
C PHE A 185 0.12 -2.00 -6.98
N ASN A 186 -0.78 -1.11 -6.62
CA ASN A 186 -1.28 -0.99 -5.24
C ASN A 186 -1.90 -2.31 -4.73
N LEU A 187 -2.66 -3.00 -5.59
CA LEU A 187 -3.30 -4.27 -5.22
C LEU A 187 -2.34 -5.46 -5.35
N MET A 188 -1.58 -5.52 -6.44
CA MET A 188 -0.80 -6.71 -6.83
C MET A 188 0.64 -6.69 -6.30
N ALA A 189 1.16 -5.53 -5.86
CA ALA A 189 2.47 -5.47 -5.23
C ALA A 189 2.51 -6.06 -3.80
N ARG A 190 1.37 -6.42 -3.26
CA ARG A 190 1.28 -7.14 -1.98
C ARG A 190 1.30 -8.65 -2.26
N PRO A 191 2.38 -9.39 -1.92
CA PRO A 191 2.51 -10.80 -2.31
C PRO A 191 1.34 -11.68 -1.87
N LEU A 192 0.78 -11.45 -0.67
CA LEU A 192 -0.38 -12.17 -0.19
C LEU A 192 -1.63 -11.93 -1.05
N ASN A 193 -1.90 -10.67 -1.43
CA ASN A 193 -3.02 -10.33 -2.30
C ASN A 193 -2.83 -10.95 -3.69
N ALA A 194 -1.60 -10.94 -4.20
CA ALA A 194 -1.26 -11.55 -5.48
C ALA A 194 -1.54 -13.05 -5.49
N VAL A 195 -1.14 -13.77 -4.43
CA VAL A 195 -1.40 -15.21 -4.29
C VAL A 195 -2.90 -15.51 -4.18
N VAL A 196 -3.63 -14.74 -3.37
CA VAL A 196 -5.09 -14.89 -3.24
C VAL A 196 -5.77 -14.65 -4.58
N PHE A 197 -5.43 -13.55 -5.26
CA PHE A 197 -5.98 -13.23 -6.57
C PHE A 197 -5.71 -14.36 -7.59
N ALA A 198 -4.47 -14.83 -7.68
CA ALA A 198 -4.10 -15.91 -8.58
C ALA A 198 -4.87 -17.22 -8.27
N ALA A 199 -5.02 -17.57 -6.99
CA ALA A 199 -5.75 -18.75 -6.57
C ALA A 199 -7.23 -18.70 -6.99
N PHE A 200 -7.89 -17.55 -6.82
CA PHE A 200 -9.31 -17.42 -7.19
C PHE A 200 -9.52 -17.33 -8.70
N VAL A 201 -8.63 -16.65 -9.43
CA VAL A 201 -8.72 -16.55 -10.90
C VAL A 201 -8.43 -17.89 -11.58
N SER A 202 -7.64 -18.77 -10.97
CA SER A 202 -7.39 -20.11 -11.52
C SER A 202 -8.66 -20.98 -11.59
N GLN A 203 -9.70 -20.65 -10.82
CA GLN A 203 -10.94 -21.41 -10.68
C GLN A 203 -10.71 -22.89 -10.28
N ASP A 204 -9.52 -23.23 -9.85
CA ASP A 204 -9.17 -24.56 -9.38
C ASP A 204 -9.55 -24.70 -7.90
N PRO A 205 -10.48 -25.61 -7.54
CA PRO A 205 -10.94 -25.77 -6.17
C PRO A 205 -9.82 -26.18 -5.21
N LEU A 206 -8.77 -26.85 -5.69
CA LEU A 206 -7.62 -27.23 -4.86
C LEU A 206 -6.81 -26.00 -4.43
N TRP A 207 -6.51 -25.07 -5.34
CA TRP A 207 -5.79 -23.83 -5.02
C TRP A 207 -6.60 -22.91 -4.14
N ILE A 208 -7.90 -22.79 -4.40
CA ILE A 208 -8.81 -21.99 -3.57
C ILE A 208 -8.90 -22.59 -2.16
N GLY A 209 -9.08 -23.92 -2.06
CA GLY A 209 -9.13 -24.61 -0.78
C GLY A 209 -7.84 -24.47 0.02
N LEU A 210 -6.68 -24.60 -0.62
CA LEU A 210 -5.37 -24.38 0.00
C LEU A 210 -5.23 -22.94 0.52
N CYS A 211 -5.64 -21.96 -0.26
CA CYS A 211 -5.59 -20.54 0.12
C CYS A 211 -6.45 -20.28 1.36
N ILE A 212 -7.68 -20.80 1.40
CA ILE A 212 -8.59 -20.68 2.54
C ILE A 212 -7.98 -21.37 3.77
N LEU A 213 -7.42 -22.55 3.61
CA LEU A 213 -6.79 -23.31 4.70
C LEU A 213 -5.61 -22.54 5.31
N VAL A 214 -4.73 -22.00 4.47
CA VAL A 214 -3.60 -21.17 4.92
C VAL A 214 -4.11 -19.93 5.67
N TYR A 215 -5.15 -19.26 5.15
CA TYR A 215 -5.75 -18.12 5.83
C TYR A 215 -6.29 -18.49 7.22
N LEU A 216 -7.01 -19.60 7.34
CA LEU A 216 -7.55 -20.07 8.62
C LEU A 216 -6.44 -20.46 9.60
N LEU A 217 -5.37 -21.10 9.13
CA LEU A 217 -4.20 -21.41 9.94
C LEU A 217 -3.51 -20.15 10.46
N LEU A 218 -3.30 -19.15 9.59
CA LEU A 218 -2.72 -17.86 9.99
C LEU A 218 -3.60 -17.16 11.02
N LEU A 219 -4.91 -17.16 10.82
CA LEU A 219 -5.87 -16.57 11.74
C LEU A 219 -5.85 -17.28 13.10
N PHE A 220 -5.77 -18.62 13.10
CA PHE A 220 -5.63 -19.42 14.31
C PHE A 220 -4.30 -19.11 15.03
N CYS A 221 -3.18 -19.06 14.32
CA CYS A 221 -1.88 -18.70 14.86
C CYS A 221 -1.89 -17.29 15.47
N LEU A 222 -2.44 -16.31 14.76
CA LEU A 222 -2.56 -14.93 15.26
C LEU A 222 -3.42 -14.86 16.52
N ARG A 223 -4.52 -15.61 16.59
CA ARG A 223 -5.34 -15.69 17.79
C ARG A 223 -4.58 -16.35 18.95
N ARG A 224 -3.83 -17.42 18.67
CA ARG A 224 -3.07 -18.17 19.68
C ARG A 224 -1.93 -17.34 20.26
N TYR A 225 -1.21 -16.61 19.43
CA TYR A 225 -0.04 -15.81 19.80
C TYR A 225 -0.35 -14.32 20.03
N ARG A 226 -1.63 -13.94 20.08
CA ARG A 226 -2.07 -12.54 20.21
C ARG A 226 -1.40 -11.80 21.37
N SER A 227 -1.29 -12.43 22.53
CA SER A 227 -0.68 -11.83 23.72
C SER A 227 0.82 -11.55 23.52
N GLN A 228 1.55 -12.50 22.93
CA GLN A 228 2.98 -12.35 22.67
C GLN A 228 3.26 -11.26 21.64
N ILE A 229 2.45 -11.22 20.58
CA ILE A 229 2.54 -10.18 19.53
C ILE A 229 2.26 -8.79 20.15
N TRP A 230 1.24 -8.70 21.00
CA TRP A 230 0.89 -7.45 21.68
C TRP A 230 2.01 -6.96 22.59
N HIS A 231 2.58 -7.84 23.42
CA HIS A 231 3.70 -7.49 24.30
C HIS A 231 4.95 -7.08 23.51
N TYR A 232 5.20 -7.72 22.37
CA TYR A 232 6.29 -7.34 21.48
C TYR A 232 6.08 -5.95 20.90
N LEU A 233 4.90 -5.66 20.34
CA LEU A 233 4.56 -4.35 19.78
C LEU A 233 4.59 -3.26 20.83
N LYS A 234 4.10 -3.53 22.05
CA LYS A 234 4.14 -2.58 23.16
C LYS A 234 5.58 -2.25 23.56
N ARG A 235 6.47 -3.24 23.66
CA ARG A 235 7.90 -3.01 23.92
C ARG A 235 8.56 -2.14 22.86
N MET A 236 8.18 -2.33 21.61
CA MET A 236 8.70 -1.51 20.51
C MET A 236 8.22 -0.05 20.64
N ALA A 237 6.95 0.16 20.96
CA ALA A 237 6.38 1.49 21.17
C ALA A 237 7.00 2.20 22.37
N ASP A 238 7.14 1.52 23.51
CA ASP A 238 7.73 2.08 24.75
C ASP A 238 9.20 2.48 24.56
N LYS A 239 9.93 1.73 23.73
CA LYS A 239 11.35 2.03 23.44
C LYS A 239 11.55 3.35 22.69
N ASN A 240 10.54 3.80 21.96
CA ASN A 240 10.57 5.07 21.22
C ASN A 240 10.21 6.27 22.08
N THR A 241 9.34 6.09 23.07
CA THR A 241 8.96 7.17 23.99
C THR A 241 10.07 7.55 24.96
N ILE A 242 11.03 6.63 25.20
CA ILE A 242 12.14 6.85 26.14
C ILE A 242 13.34 7.57 25.47
N ASN A 243 13.38 7.72 24.15
CA ASN A 243 14.50 8.33 23.43
C ASN A 243 14.07 9.43 22.43
N PRO A 244 13.39 10.51 22.87
CA PRO A 244 13.01 11.60 21.97
C PRO A 244 14.16 12.57 21.62
N SER A 245 15.40 12.31 22.09
CA SER A 245 16.52 13.26 22.01
C SER A 245 17.66 12.85 21.08
N LYS A 246 17.38 12.09 20.01
CA LYS A 246 18.36 11.76 18.97
C LYS A 246 17.80 12.01 17.56
N GLU A 247 17.18 13.19 17.38
CA GLU A 247 17.00 13.84 16.09
C GLU A 247 17.77 15.15 16.06
#